data_3d258f7d45f234a03656f00660398cd6
#
_entry.id   3d258f7d45f234a03656f00660398cd6
#
_cell.length_a   1.000
_cell.length_b   1.000
_cell.length_c   1.000
_cell.angle_alpha   90.00
_cell.angle_beta   90.00
_cell.angle_gamma   90.00
#
_symmetry.space_group_name_H-M   'P 1'
#
loop_
_entity.id
_entity.type
_entity.pdbx_description
1 polymer ?
#
loop_
_entity_poly.entity_id
_entity_poly.type
_entity_poly.pdbx_seq_one_letter_code
_entity_poly.pdbx_strand_id
1 'polypeptide(L)'
;MRNILVKLSTALIITALGSFGADESLGTWKLNVGKSKFSPTAPVKSLTTTRNAAEGGVSLTTTGEQADGTKINSSYTAKYDGNDHPVTGAPWDTISIKQLDSHTFTTVMKSTGGKYKSTGRTVISKDGKTMTTTSEGINAEGKPFKYTMVWEKQAGDQSGIDASISTHSTPITPTKPKPDKE
;
A
#
# COMPACT_ATOMS: atom_id res chain seq x y z
N MET A 1 -52.33 40.28 -17.98
CA MET A 1 -51.72 39.36 -17.02
C MET A 1 -50.74 38.46 -17.77
N ARG A 2 -49.43 38.73 -17.64
CA ARG A 2 -48.38 37.99 -18.37
C ARG A 2 -47.74 36.99 -17.38
N ASN A 3 -47.95 35.69 -17.62
CA ASN A 3 -47.34 34.63 -16.85
C ASN A 3 -45.88 34.44 -17.31
N ILE A 4 -44.94 34.73 -16.43
CA ILE A 4 -43.52 34.49 -16.62
C ILE A 4 -43.25 33.07 -16.09
N LEU A 5 -43.03 32.10 -17.02
CA LEU A 5 -42.54 30.78 -16.73
C LEU A 5 -41.03 30.87 -16.47
N VAL A 6 -40.61 30.75 -15.19
CA VAL A 6 -39.21 30.58 -14.83
C VAL A 6 -38.84 29.11 -15.07
N LYS A 7 -38.02 28.88 -16.08
CA LYS A 7 -37.40 27.57 -16.33
C LYS A 7 -36.22 27.39 -15.40
N LEU A 8 -36.41 26.56 -14.35
CA LEU A 8 -35.33 26.16 -13.44
C LEU A 8 -34.47 25.09 -14.14
N SER A 9 -33.31 25.50 -14.68
CA SER A 9 -32.33 24.56 -15.25
C SER A 9 -31.50 23.99 -14.12
N THR A 10 -31.78 22.75 -13.71
CA THR A 10 -30.94 21.98 -12.77
C THR A 10 -29.67 21.54 -13.48
N ALA A 11 -28.57 22.22 -13.24
CA ALA A 11 -27.26 21.78 -13.72
C ALA A 11 -26.82 20.56 -12.88
N LEU A 12 -26.82 19.39 -13.50
CA LEU A 12 -26.27 18.17 -12.94
C LEU A 12 -24.73 18.27 -12.96
N ILE A 13 -24.12 18.61 -11.81
CA ILE A 13 -22.67 18.59 -11.66
C ILE A 13 -22.27 17.13 -11.51
N ILE A 14 -21.82 16.49 -12.59
CA ILE A 14 -21.17 15.18 -12.56
C ILE A 14 -19.75 15.41 -12.05
N THR A 15 -19.51 15.23 -10.76
CA THR A 15 -18.18 15.09 -10.22
C THR A 15 -17.62 13.77 -10.71
N ALA A 16 -16.72 13.82 -11.70
CA ALA A 16 -15.92 12.67 -12.09
C ALA A 16 -15.03 12.30 -10.90
N LEU A 17 -15.49 11.35 -10.08
CA LEU A 17 -14.61 10.63 -9.15
C LEU A 17 -13.64 9.86 -10.03
N GLY A 18 -12.41 10.35 -10.14
CA GLY A 18 -11.33 9.60 -10.78
C GLY A 18 -11.19 8.27 -10.06
N SER A 19 -11.68 7.19 -10.65
CA SER A 19 -11.36 5.83 -10.24
C SER A 19 -9.87 5.64 -10.49
N PHE A 20 -9.04 5.94 -9.50
CA PHE A 20 -7.72 5.33 -9.45
C PHE A 20 -7.98 3.83 -9.41
N GLY A 21 -7.45 3.08 -10.39
CA GLY A 21 -7.53 1.64 -10.39
C GLY A 21 -7.06 1.06 -9.05
N ALA A 22 -7.44 -0.18 -8.75
CA ALA A 22 -7.02 -0.85 -7.52
C ALA A 22 -5.50 -0.68 -7.30
N ASP A 23 -5.10 -0.42 -6.07
CA ASP A 23 -3.67 -0.31 -5.72
C ASP A 23 -3.02 -1.70 -5.77
N GLU A 24 -2.36 -2.01 -6.88
CA GLU A 24 -1.70 -3.29 -7.13
C GLU A 24 -0.52 -3.55 -6.18
N SER A 25 -0.10 -2.53 -5.43
CA SER A 25 0.99 -2.67 -4.45
C SER A 25 0.55 -3.34 -3.15
N LEU A 26 -0.75 -3.52 -2.90
CA LEU A 26 -1.27 -4.13 -1.67
C LEU A 26 -0.94 -5.62 -1.57
N GLY A 27 -0.82 -6.11 -0.34
CA GLY A 27 -0.52 -7.50 -0.01
C GLY A 27 0.86 -7.68 0.62
N THR A 28 1.28 -8.93 0.77
CA THR A 28 2.57 -9.30 1.37
C THR A 28 3.61 -9.57 0.29
N TRP A 29 4.78 -8.97 0.45
CA TRP A 29 5.88 -9.03 -0.49
C TRP A 29 7.16 -9.48 0.21
N LYS A 30 7.85 -10.46 -0.35
CA LYS A 30 9.14 -10.94 0.15
C LYS A 30 10.26 -10.50 -0.77
N LEU A 31 11.33 -9.94 -0.20
CA LEU A 31 12.52 -9.54 -0.94
C LEU A 31 13.24 -10.76 -1.50
N ASN A 32 13.49 -10.78 -2.78
CA ASN A 32 14.41 -11.71 -3.43
C ASN A 32 15.80 -11.08 -3.48
N VAL A 33 16.63 -11.37 -2.48
CA VAL A 33 17.99 -10.81 -2.38
C VAL A 33 18.85 -11.20 -3.58
N GLY A 34 18.69 -12.43 -4.09
CA GLY A 34 19.46 -12.94 -5.22
C GLY A 34 19.14 -12.24 -6.55
N LYS A 35 17.93 -11.72 -6.73
CA LYS A 35 17.52 -10.93 -7.89
C LYS A 35 17.75 -9.43 -7.70
N SER A 36 18.09 -9.00 -6.48
CA SER A 36 18.29 -7.60 -6.13
C SER A 36 19.73 -7.17 -6.36
N LYS A 37 19.94 -5.85 -6.54
CA LYS A 37 21.26 -5.25 -6.69
C LYS A 37 21.45 -4.17 -5.63
N PHE A 38 22.60 -4.20 -4.98
CA PHE A 38 22.94 -3.27 -3.91
C PHE A 38 24.34 -2.68 -4.16
N SER A 39 24.47 -1.40 -3.91
CA SER A 39 25.75 -0.69 -3.92
C SER A 39 25.83 0.18 -2.67
N PRO A 40 26.87 0.03 -1.82
CA PRO A 40 28.06 -0.83 -2.02
C PRO A 40 27.84 -2.32 -1.78
N THR A 41 26.95 -2.74 -0.84
CA THR A 41 26.68 -4.14 -0.50
C THR A 41 25.22 -4.30 -0.08
N ALA A 42 24.73 -5.55 -0.03
CA ALA A 42 23.40 -5.83 0.49
C ALA A 42 23.33 -5.50 1.98
N PRO A 43 22.47 -4.58 2.41
CA PRO A 43 22.34 -4.21 3.82
C PRO A 43 21.51 -5.22 4.62
N VAL A 44 20.83 -6.14 3.95
CA VAL A 44 19.84 -7.05 4.53
C VAL A 44 20.02 -8.49 4.06
N LYS A 45 19.73 -9.45 4.93
CA LYS A 45 19.60 -10.89 4.63
C LYS A 45 18.19 -11.23 4.15
N SER A 46 17.18 -10.60 4.74
CA SER A 46 15.78 -10.85 4.40
C SER A 46 14.91 -9.63 4.73
N LEU A 47 13.88 -9.41 3.93
CA LEU A 47 12.81 -8.47 4.23
C LEU A 47 11.48 -9.08 3.78
N THR A 48 10.46 -8.83 4.58
CA THR A 48 9.05 -9.03 4.21
C THR A 48 8.31 -7.75 4.53
N THR A 49 7.52 -7.26 3.58
CA THR A 49 6.68 -6.08 3.79
C THR A 49 5.23 -6.44 3.51
N THR A 50 4.34 -6.04 4.42
CA THR A 50 2.89 -6.15 4.26
C THR A 50 2.33 -4.76 4.05
N ARG A 51 1.54 -4.60 3.00
CA ARG A 51 0.94 -3.34 2.55
C ARG A 51 -0.58 -3.48 2.57
N ASN A 52 -1.23 -2.75 3.45
CA ASN A 52 -2.69 -2.72 3.60
C ASN A 52 -3.23 -1.38 3.12
N ALA A 53 -4.45 -1.37 2.58
CA ALA A 53 -5.12 -0.13 2.22
C ALA A 53 -5.33 0.75 3.46
N ALA A 54 -5.09 2.04 3.30
CA ALA A 54 -5.41 3.07 4.28
C ALA A 54 -6.10 4.24 3.56
N GLU A 55 -6.73 5.14 4.33
CA GLU A 55 -7.44 6.29 3.77
C GLU A 55 -6.52 7.15 2.89
N GLY A 56 -6.77 7.12 1.57
CA GLY A 56 -6.00 7.86 0.58
C GLY A 56 -4.53 7.40 0.44
N GLY A 57 -4.18 6.18 0.89
CA GLY A 57 -2.81 5.71 0.85
C GLY A 57 -2.63 4.28 1.35
N VAL A 58 -1.54 4.03 2.06
CA VAL A 58 -1.10 2.71 2.48
C VAL A 58 -0.63 2.70 3.94
N SER A 59 -0.97 1.62 4.66
CA SER A 59 -0.31 1.23 5.91
C SER A 59 0.68 0.10 5.60
N LEU A 60 1.93 0.28 6.00
CA LEU A 60 3.01 -0.65 5.67
C LEU A 60 3.75 -1.06 6.93
N THR A 61 4.00 -2.37 7.05
CA THR A 61 4.90 -2.95 8.05
C THR A 61 5.99 -3.74 7.33
N THR A 62 7.24 -3.55 7.74
CA THR A 62 8.40 -4.29 7.24
C THR A 62 9.08 -5.03 8.38
N THR A 63 9.31 -6.31 8.20
CA THR A 63 10.09 -7.15 9.12
C THR A 63 11.22 -7.83 8.37
N GLY A 64 12.29 -8.20 9.08
CA GLY A 64 13.41 -8.90 8.45
C GLY A 64 14.65 -8.93 9.30
N GLU A 65 15.80 -9.07 8.63
CA GLU A 65 17.12 -9.17 9.25
C GLU A 65 18.15 -8.44 8.40
N GLN A 66 18.97 -7.62 9.05
CA GLN A 66 20.15 -6.97 8.45
C GLN A 66 21.25 -7.98 8.17
N ALA A 67 22.27 -7.58 7.42
CA ALA A 67 23.42 -8.41 7.11
C ALA A 67 24.19 -8.86 8.36
N ASP A 68 24.20 -8.07 9.41
CA ASP A 68 24.83 -8.37 10.71
C ASP A 68 23.96 -9.21 11.66
N GLY A 69 22.72 -9.54 11.27
CA GLY A 69 21.78 -10.31 12.09
C GLY A 69 20.80 -9.47 12.91
N THR A 70 20.94 -8.16 12.92
CA THR A 70 20.01 -7.25 13.61
C THR A 70 18.60 -7.37 13.01
N LYS A 71 17.58 -7.45 13.87
CA LYS A 71 16.20 -7.55 13.43
C LYS A 71 15.68 -6.20 12.94
N ILE A 72 14.92 -6.24 11.86
CA ILE A 72 14.23 -5.09 11.28
C ILE A 72 12.75 -5.20 11.62
N ASN A 73 12.20 -4.13 12.17
CA ASN A 73 10.76 -3.96 12.38
C ASN A 73 10.45 -2.47 12.23
N SER A 74 9.90 -2.10 11.08
CA SER A 74 9.54 -0.72 10.78
C SER A 74 8.11 -0.63 10.25
N SER A 75 7.47 0.51 10.47
CA SER A 75 6.11 0.73 10.01
C SER A 75 5.82 2.19 9.74
N TYR A 76 4.84 2.44 8.88
CA TYR A 76 4.25 3.75 8.64
C TYR A 76 2.83 3.62 8.08
N THR A 77 2.06 4.70 8.21
CA THR A 77 0.84 4.94 7.43
C THR A 77 1.01 6.26 6.72
N ALA A 78 0.88 6.25 5.39
CA ALA A 78 1.13 7.42 4.55
C ALA A 78 0.07 7.55 3.47
N LYS A 79 -0.39 8.79 3.22
CA LYS A 79 -1.23 9.11 2.06
C LYS A 79 -0.35 9.24 0.81
N TYR A 80 -0.98 9.11 -0.37
CA TYR A 80 -0.29 9.31 -1.65
C TYR A 80 -0.30 10.79 -2.10
N ASP A 81 -0.32 11.71 -1.13
CA ASP A 81 -0.43 13.16 -1.33
C ASP A 81 0.92 13.87 -1.55
N GLY A 82 2.03 13.14 -1.36
CA GLY A 82 3.39 13.68 -1.48
C GLY A 82 3.86 14.50 -0.28
N ASN A 83 3.09 14.53 0.81
CA ASN A 83 3.50 15.14 2.07
C ASN A 83 4.31 14.16 2.92
N ASP A 84 5.06 14.70 3.89
CA ASP A 84 5.84 13.88 4.82
C ASP A 84 4.92 13.22 5.86
N HIS A 85 5.07 11.91 6.02
CA HIS A 85 4.37 11.11 7.03
C HIS A 85 5.40 10.44 7.95
N PRO A 86 5.07 10.25 9.25
CA PRO A 86 6.01 9.69 10.22
C PRO A 86 6.28 8.19 9.96
N VAL A 87 7.51 7.78 10.23
CA VAL A 87 7.98 6.39 10.15
C VAL A 87 8.56 5.97 11.47
N THR A 88 8.34 4.73 11.86
CA THR A 88 8.87 4.13 13.09
C THR A 88 9.79 2.96 12.75
N GLY A 89 10.91 2.82 13.50
CA GLY A 89 11.79 1.65 13.40
C GLY A 89 12.69 1.59 12.15
N ALA A 90 12.88 2.70 11.46
CA ALA A 90 13.76 2.81 10.29
C ALA A 90 14.89 3.84 10.54
N PRO A 91 15.96 3.85 9.72
CA PRO A 91 17.00 4.89 9.78
C PRO A 91 16.53 6.28 9.34
N TRP A 92 15.32 6.40 8.87
CA TRP A 92 14.62 7.64 8.53
C TRP A 92 13.34 7.74 9.36
N ASP A 93 12.87 8.94 9.60
CA ASP A 93 11.68 9.23 10.42
C ASP A 93 10.51 9.80 9.63
N THR A 94 10.71 10.15 8.34
CA THR A 94 9.66 10.62 7.46
C THR A 94 9.72 9.97 6.08
N ILE A 95 8.54 9.76 5.49
CA ILE A 95 8.36 9.31 4.12
C ILE A 95 7.27 10.14 3.42
N SER A 96 7.53 10.56 2.19
CA SER A 96 6.51 11.10 1.28
C SER A 96 6.29 10.15 0.14
N ILE A 97 5.04 9.91 -0.26
CA ILE A 97 4.68 8.99 -1.34
C ILE A 97 3.77 9.72 -2.34
N LYS A 98 4.07 9.56 -3.63
CA LYS A 98 3.15 9.92 -4.72
C LYS A 98 2.85 8.69 -5.55
N GLN A 99 1.58 8.41 -5.75
CA GLN A 99 1.13 7.44 -6.75
C GLN A 99 1.07 8.14 -8.11
N LEU A 100 1.76 7.61 -9.11
CA LEU A 100 1.76 8.14 -10.49
C LEU A 100 0.68 7.45 -11.33
N ASP A 101 0.50 6.14 -11.12
CA ASP A 101 -0.54 5.30 -11.69
C ASP A 101 -0.77 4.08 -10.77
N SER A 102 -1.65 3.14 -11.15
CA SER A 102 -1.97 1.94 -10.34
C SER A 102 -0.76 1.04 -10.04
N HIS A 103 0.33 1.17 -10.80
CA HIS A 103 1.52 0.32 -10.72
C HIS A 103 2.77 1.08 -10.32
N THR A 104 2.75 2.42 -10.30
CA THR A 104 3.97 3.23 -10.14
C THR A 104 3.85 4.23 -9.01
N PHE A 105 4.83 4.20 -8.12
CA PHE A 105 4.94 5.09 -6.97
C PHE A 105 6.32 5.72 -6.91
N THR A 106 6.41 6.96 -6.42
CA THR A 106 7.67 7.60 -6.06
C THR A 106 7.68 7.92 -4.56
N THR A 107 8.85 7.85 -3.95
CA THR A 107 9.04 8.09 -2.52
C THR A 107 10.21 9.03 -2.26
N VAL A 108 10.10 9.81 -1.21
CA VAL A 108 11.23 10.52 -0.59
C VAL A 108 11.27 10.10 0.88
N MET A 109 12.44 9.70 1.36
CA MET A 109 12.66 9.30 2.75
C MET A 109 13.74 10.19 3.36
N LYS A 110 13.51 10.66 4.58
CA LYS A 110 14.43 11.60 5.27
C LYS A 110 14.51 11.30 6.77
N SER A 111 15.64 11.66 7.39
CA SER A 111 15.71 11.79 8.85
C SER A 111 15.76 13.27 9.22
N THR A 112 14.89 13.71 10.15
CA THR A 112 14.73 15.11 10.60
C THR A 112 15.96 15.48 11.39
N GLY A 113 16.81 15.16 11.79
CA GLY A 113 18.05 15.58 12.50
C GLY A 113 19.27 14.80 12.06
N GLY A 114 19.09 13.93 11.09
CA GLY A 114 20.13 13.03 10.61
C GLY A 114 20.57 13.31 9.20
N LYS A 115 21.43 12.44 8.68
CA LYS A 115 22.00 12.54 7.35
C LYS A 115 21.18 11.78 6.29
N TYR A 116 20.32 10.84 6.72
CA TYR A 116 19.62 9.99 5.78
C TYR A 116 18.70 10.80 4.86
N LYS A 117 18.88 10.62 3.59
CA LYS A 117 17.99 11.17 2.55
C LYS A 117 18.05 10.27 1.33
N SER A 118 16.90 9.84 0.85
CA SER A 118 16.83 9.05 -0.37
C SER A 118 15.58 9.36 -1.19
N THR A 119 15.68 9.05 -2.47
CA THR A 119 14.54 9.00 -3.38
C THR A 119 14.38 7.58 -3.88
N GLY A 120 13.14 7.19 -4.14
CA GLY A 120 12.80 5.87 -4.62
C GLY A 120 11.72 5.90 -5.68
N ARG A 121 11.71 4.84 -6.51
CA ARG A 121 10.64 4.54 -7.45
C ARG A 121 10.28 3.08 -7.32
N THR A 122 9.00 2.80 -7.14
CA THR A 122 8.45 1.45 -7.09
C THR A 122 7.58 1.22 -8.31
N VAL A 123 7.77 0.07 -8.97
CA VAL A 123 6.98 -0.37 -10.12
C VAL A 123 6.50 -1.79 -9.87
N ILE A 124 5.18 -2.01 -10.00
CA ILE A 124 4.57 -3.33 -9.94
C ILE A 124 4.43 -3.87 -11.37
N SER A 125 4.75 -5.16 -11.56
CA SER A 125 4.58 -5.84 -12.85
C SER A 125 3.09 -5.93 -13.22
N LYS A 126 2.78 -6.00 -14.51
CA LYS A 126 1.40 -6.07 -15.02
C LYS A 126 0.61 -7.29 -14.51
N ASP A 127 1.31 -8.36 -14.15
CA ASP A 127 0.71 -9.58 -13.58
C ASP A 127 0.54 -9.50 -12.05
N GLY A 128 0.93 -8.37 -11.44
CA GLY A 128 0.83 -8.14 -10.00
C GLY A 128 1.75 -9.01 -9.13
N LYS A 129 2.69 -9.79 -9.72
CA LYS A 129 3.48 -10.78 -8.98
C LYS A 129 4.87 -10.30 -8.56
N THR A 130 5.39 -9.29 -9.23
CA THR A 130 6.72 -8.72 -8.95
C THR A 130 6.62 -7.23 -8.70
N MET A 131 7.31 -6.76 -7.68
CA MET A 131 7.48 -5.33 -7.40
C MET A 131 8.98 -5.03 -7.44
N THR A 132 9.36 -4.00 -8.20
CA THR A 132 10.74 -3.52 -8.26
C THR A 132 10.82 -2.13 -7.64
N THR A 133 11.66 -1.98 -6.62
CA THR A 133 11.94 -0.68 -5.99
C THR A 133 13.38 -0.30 -6.27
N THR A 134 13.58 0.82 -6.96
CA THR A 134 14.89 1.48 -7.04
C THR A 134 14.96 2.58 -5.99
N SER A 135 16.08 2.70 -5.30
CA SER A 135 16.31 3.73 -4.30
C SER A 135 17.77 4.17 -4.34
N GLU A 136 18.00 5.47 -4.25
CA GLU A 136 19.34 6.05 -4.18
C GLU A 136 19.35 7.24 -3.22
N GLY A 137 20.49 7.48 -2.60
CA GLY A 137 20.62 8.55 -1.63
C GLY A 137 21.87 8.47 -0.77
N ILE A 138 21.75 9.02 0.43
CA ILE A 138 22.78 9.04 1.46
C ILE A 138 22.21 8.31 2.70
N ASN A 139 22.99 7.38 3.25
CA ASN A 139 22.60 6.64 4.45
C ASN A 139 22.83 7.45 5.75
N ALA A 140 22.53 6.86 6.91
CA ALA A 140 22.67 7.52 8.21
C ALA A 140 24.12 7.93 8.54
N GLU A 141 25.13 7.23 8.00
CA GLU A 141 26.54 7.55 8.13
C GLU A 141 27.02 8.64 7.15
N GLY A 142 26.13 9.08 6.23
CA GLY A 142 26.47 10.07 5.22
C GLY A 142 27.13 9.49 3.96
N LYS A 143 27.04 8.18 3.74
CA LYS A 143 27.61 7.48 2.59
C LYS A 143 26.57 7.28 1.49
N PRO A 144 26.94 7.41 0.22
CA PRO A 144 26.00 7.17 -0.88
C PRO A 144 25.63 5.70 -1.00
N PHE A 145 24.40 5.43 -1.41
CA PHE A 145 23.92 4.09 -1.74
C PHE A 145 23.01 4.11 -2.97
N LYS A 146 22.90 2.95 -3.63
CA LYS A 146 21.93 2.70 -4.68
C LYS A 146 21.47 1.26 -4.63
N TYR A 147 20.15 1.05 -4.57
CA TYR A 147 19.55 -0.26 -4.50
C TYR A 147 18.54 -0.45 -5.63
N THR A 148 18.49 -1.67 -6.17
CA THR A 148 17.37 -2.17 -6.95
C THR A 148 16.89 -3.43 -6.27
N MET A 149 15.76 -3.34 -5.57
CA MET A 149 15.16 -4.42 -4.81
C MET A 149 14.04 -5.06 -5.61
N VAL A 150 14.10 -6.38 -5.75
CA VAL A 150 13.07 -7.18 -6.42
C VAL A 150 12.28 -7.93 -5.35
N TRP A 151 10.98 -7.72 -5.34
CA TRP A 151 10.06 -8.32 -4.39
C TRP A 151 9.11 -9.26 -5.10
N GLU A 152 8.79 -10.36 -4.46
CA GLU A 152 7.86 -11.38 -4.97
C GLU A 152 6.62 -11.41 -4.08
N LYS A 153 5.43 -11.30 -4.71
CA LYS A 153 4.16 -11.34 -4.00
C LYS A 153 3.96 -12.72 -3.40
N GLN A 154 3.56 -12.79 -2.14
CA GLN A 154 3.29 -14.05 -1.47
C GLN A 154 1.86 -14.49 -1.77
N ALA A 155 1.70 -15.80 -2.13
CA ALA A 155 0.38 -16.39 -2.33
C ALA A 155 -0.32 -16.56 -0.98
N GLY A 156 -1.63 -16.26 -0.93
CA GLY A 156 -2.47 -16.47 0.27
C GLY A 156 -2.90 -15.20 0.99
N ASP A 157 -2.39 -14.02 0.63
CA ASP A 157 -2.81 -12.78 1.27
C ASP A 157 -3.88 -12.05 0.43
N GLN A 158 -5.05 -12.65 0.33
CA GLN A 158 -6.29 -12.02 -0.14
C GLN A 158 -7.01 -11.31 1.02
N SER A 159 -6.30 -10.87 2.06
CA SER A 159 -6.90 -10.24 3.25
C SER A 159 -7.43 -8.82 3.03
N GLY A 160 -7.89 -8.50 1.84
CA GLY A 160 -8.44 -7.18 1.52
C GLY A 160 -9.84 -7.13 0.92
N ILE A 161 -10.53 -8.25 0.63
CA ILE A 161 -11.78 -8.21 -0.14
C ILE A 161 -13.00 -8.86 0.54
N ASP A 162 -12.87 -9.57 1.67
CA ASP A 162 -14.01 -10.29 2.27
C ASP A 162 -14.43 -9.79 3.68
N ALA A 163 -14.64 -8.48 3.84
CA ALA A 163 -15.21 -7.94 5.09
C ALA A 163 -16.58 -7.26 4.93
N SER A 164 -17.39 -7.58 3.91
CA SER A 164 -18.74 -6.98 3.84
C SER A 164 -19.81 -7.75 3.09
N ILE A 165 -19.77 -9.09 3.02
CA ILE A 165 -20.95 -9.87 2.64
C ILE A 165 -21.09 -11.08 3.59
N SER A 166 -21.37 -10.83 4.85
CA SER A 166 -22.03 -11.81 5.70
C SER A 166 -23.52 -11.58 5.58
N THR A 167 -24.14 -12.10 4.53
CA THR A 167 -25.57 -12.29 4.49
C THR A 167 -25.90 -13.41 5.46
N HIS A 168 -26.42 -13.01 6.59
CA HIS A 168 -27.03 -13.88 7.58
C HIS A 168 -28.30 -14.51 6.97
N SER A 169 -28.14 -15.62 6.25
CA SER A 169 -29.26 -16.46 5.85
C SER A 169 -29.55 -17.42 6.99
N THR A 170 -30.51 -17.04 7.79
CA THR A 170 -31.15 -17.95 8.77
C THR A 170 -31.91 -19.02 8.00
N PRO A 171 -31.68 -20.33 8.21
CA PRO A 171 -32.48 -21.37 7.60
C PRO A 171 -33.91 -21.32 8.18
N ILE A 172 -34.90 -21.10 7.33
CA ILE A 172 -36.32 -21.24 7.73
C ILE A 172 -36.60 -22.73 7.78
N THR A 173 -36.76 -23.26 8.97
CA THR A 173 -37.24 -24.62 9.20
C THR A 173 -38.72 -24.67 8.83
N PRO A 174 -39.18 -25.55 7.90
CA PRO A 174 -40.59 -25.67 7.61
C PRO A 174 -41.33 -26.34 8.78
N THR A 175 -42.31 -25.65 9.36
CA THR A 175 -43.17 -26.15 10.39
C THR A 175 -44.15 -27.18 9.81
N LYS A 176 -44.08 -28.41 10.30
CA LYS A 176 -44.98 -29.50 9.93
C LYS A 176 -46.43 -29.18 10.37
N PRO A 177 -47.49 -29.41 9.56
CA PRO A 177 -48.89 -29.20 9.96
C PRO A 177 -49.28 -30.19 11.05
N LYS A 178 -50.02 -29.69 12.05
CA LYS A 178 -50.59 -30.45 13.15
C LYS A 178 -51.83 -31.19 12.61
N PRO A 179 -52.05 -32.48 12.94
CA PRO A 179 -53.26 -33.18 12.54
C PRO A 179 -54.46 -32.73 13.36
N ASP A 180 -55.53 -32.49 12.64
CA ASP A 180 -56.83 -32.21 13.23
C ASP A 180 -57.34 -33.44 14.00
N LYS A 181 -57.89 -33.21 15.21
CA LYS A 181 -58.60 -34.24 15.99
C LYS A 181 -60.08 -34.10 15.72
N GLU A 182 -60.69 -35.22 15.31
CA GLU A 182 -62.11 -35.49 15.50
C GLU A 182 -62.44 -35.57 16.93
#